data_58b7702f58fcebe8ee7fb09f1df5411d
#
_entry.id   58b7702f58fcebe8ee7fb09f1df5411d
#
_cell.length_a   1.000
_cell.length_b   1.000
_cell.length_c   1.000
_cell.angle_alpha   90.00
_cell.angle_beta   90.00
_cell.angle_gamma   90.00
#
_symmetry.space_group_name_H-M   'P 1'
#
loop_
_entity.id
_entity.type
_entity.pdbx_description
1 polymer ?
#
loop_
_entity_poly.entity_id
_entity_poly.type
_entity_poly.pdbx_seq_one_letter_code
_entity_poly.pdbx_strand_id
1 'polypeptide(L)'
;MKTFLLAVCLMASSLSSHADQENTTLVRRYDGKMVPVPVLGSAEAQLITPRKHPDNFQGVKTRAIDPNTRYTPHTGKPHILVILANFKDVKFKVKEPKEAFNDFFNAPGAISDRGNGNNENYGSVSQYFKATSRGVFEPVFDIYGPIDLPNDMTYYGGKKANNRDDERPQDLVRDAINQVKTMVTNIDRLDSNNDGYIDCVYVVYAGLGQNNGGGATSVWACTSVINDASLKIGNKNIYNFSIGAELFPSLIRHRANAQDHTMQINSIGVTCHEFSHAMGLPDIYPLTSSAYLNNQEMEFWDLMDGGEYAGNGGFIPMPYTAWEKKQMNWPVNIQLLTTESSMTMEQTANDGGVVYKITNPNDKDEYFLLENIIQTDWYKGASNKGLLVYKVWDYDKVNMGDYPNNTPGKPRIAVVPADGLCMSSYKIQRHESTEPNYKELNKQEQRKYLEQLKGDIFPGTSNVKKLNFDANIPNFWWYSQGDINEKTTLNANYYKVNQALDNISISEDGKVTFKYIADYKRSTGIHSPTVNAQEDHRIFTLDGRYLGTNTEKLHKGIYIINHKKIVVK
;
A
#
# COMPACT_ATOMS: atom_id res chain seq x y z
N MET A 1 26.63 13.54 -10.05
CA MET A 1 26.85 12.83 -8.78
C MET A 1 26.22 13.67 -7.68
N LYS A 2 24.92 13.68 -7.56
CA LYS A 2 24.23 14.51 -6.57
C LYS A 2 23.00 13.78 -6.04
N THR A 3 23.10 13.41 -4.77
CA THR A 3 22.06 13.48 -3.75
C THR A 3 20.76 12.69 -4.00
N PHE A 4 20.83 11.39 -3.81
CA PHE A 4 19.73 10.48 -4.11
C PHE A 4 18.99 9.93 -2.89
N LEU A 5 19.25 10.42 -1.70
CA LEU A 5 18.97 9.59 -0.54
C LEU A 5 18.30 10.26 0.63
N LEU A 6 17.50 11.27 0.43
CA LEU A 6 17.17 12.13 1.57
C LEU A 6 15.72 12.25 1.97
N ALA A 7 14.82 11.57 1.33
CA ALA A 7 13.40 11.80 1.58
C ALA A 7 12.84 11.13 2.84
N VAL A 8 13.46 10.07 3.31
CA VAL A 8 12.89 9.30 4.43
C VAL A 8 13.37 9.75 5.81
N CYS A 9 14.41 10.58 5.89
CA CYS A 9 15.14 10.74 7.14
C CYS A 9 15.02 12.07 7.87
N LEU A 10 14.04 12.88 7.61
CA LEU A 10 14.00 14.22 8.21
C LEU A 10 12.78 14.50 9.07
N MET A 11 12.59 13.70 10.08
CA MET A 11 11.85 14.15 11.26
C MET A 11 12.83 14.44 12.40
N ALA A 12 13.36 15.62 12.45
CA ALA A 12 13.68 16.35 13.67
C ALA A 12 14.43 17.65 13.35
N SER A 13 13.88 18.71 13.85
CA SER A 13 14.47 19.98 14.25
C SER A 13 14.41 21.18 13.31
N SER A 14 13.90 22.18 13.91
CA SER A 14 13.99 23.65 13.73
C SER A 14 12.94 24.34 12.88
N LEU A 15 12.01 24.91 13.60
CA LEU A 15 11.16 26.03 13.19
C LEU A 15 12.03 27.23 12.83
N SER A 16 11.99 27.64 11.57
CA SER A 16 12.24 29.01 11.20
C SER A 16 11.15 29.46 10.23
N SER A 17 10.41 30.45 10.65
CA SER A 17 9.33 31.09 9.92
C SER A 17 9.88 31.87 8.73
N HIS A 18 9.63 31.39 7.52
CA HIS A 18 9.52 32.23 6.34
C HIS A 18 8.33 31.68 5.56
N ALA A 19 7.35 32.53 5.33
CA ALA A 19 6.21 32.24 4.48
C ALA A 19 6.72 32.16 3.04
N ASP A 20 7.13 30.98 2.62
CA ASP A 20 7.39 30.69 1.22
C ASP A 20 6.06 30.58 0.50
N GLN A 21 5.90 31.30 -0.60
CA GLN A 21 4.81 31.07 -1.53
C GLN A 21 4.82 29.58 -1.90
N GLU A 22 3.74 28.90 -1.53
CA GLU A 22 3.60 27.49 -1.81
C GLU A 22 3.65 27.25 -3.31
N ASN A 23 4.72 26.63 -3.80
CA ASN A 23 4.77 26.12 -5.16
C ASN A 23 3.77 24.95 -5.27
N THR A 24 2.54 25.29 -5.57
CA THR A 24 1.48 24.34 -5.85
C THR A 24 1.12 24.42 -7.32
N THR A 25 0.72 23.30 -7.90
CA THR A 25 0.03 23.28 -9.18
C THR A 25 -1.37 22.73 -8.97
N LEU A 26 -2.27 23.07 -9.90
CA LEU A 26 -3.62 22.55 -9.87
C LEU A 26 -3.67 21.22 -10.60
N VAL A 27 -4.08 20.19 -9.90
CA VAL A 27 -4.26 18.84 -10.45
C VAL A 27 -5.74 18.49 -10.44
N ARG A 28 -6.19 17.87 -11.52
CA ARG A 28 -7.57 17.41 -11.63
C ARG A 28 -7.77 16.15 -10.79
N ARG A 29 -8.63 16.27 -9.78
CA ARG A 29 -9.04 15.15 -8.95
C ARG A 29 -10.06 14.27 -9.70
N TYR A 30 -10.33 13.06 -9.21
CA TYR A 30 -11.31 12.13 -9.78
C TYR A 30 -12.69 12.75 -9.96
N ASP A 31 -13.10 13.61 -9.03
CA ASP A 31 -14.38 14.32 -9.09
C ASP A 31 -14.39 15.47 -10.10
N GLY A 32 -13.34 15.62 -10.89
CA GLY A 32 -13.18 16.68 -11.86
C GLY A 32 -12.78 18.03 -11.28
N LYS A 33 -12.69 18.16 -9.94
CA LYS A 33 -12.25 19.40 -9.29
C LYS A 33 -10.75 19.60 -9.43
N MET A 34 -10.36 20.83 -9.63
CA MET A 34 -8.96 21.23 -9.58
C MET A 34 -8.58 21.47 -8.12
N VAL A 35 -7.56 20.78 -7.63
CA VAL A 35 -7.04 20.91 -6.28
C VAL A 35 -5.57 21.31 -6.32
N PRO A 36 -5.12 22.23 -5.45
CA PRO A 36 -3.71 22.57 -5.36
C PRO A 36 -2.96 21.39 -4.70
N VAL A 37 -1.91 20.93 -5.34
CA VAL A 37 -1.02 19.92 -4.80
C VAL A 37 0.42 20.42 -4.87
N PRO A 38 1.29 20.02 -3.92
CA PRO A 38 2.70 20.34 -4.00
C PRO A 38 3.32 19.82 -5.29
N VAL A 39 4.21 20.59 -5.90
CA VAL A 39 4.93 20.14 -7.09
C VAL A 39 5.98 19.10 -6.66
N LEU A 40 5.87 17.88 -7.15
CA LEU A 40 6.72 16.73 -6.82
C LEU A 40 7.96 16.65 -7.74
N GLY A 41 9.12 16.34 -7.18
CA GLY A 41 10.36 16.19 -7.94
C GLY A 41 10.78 14.75 -8.18
N SER A 42 11.75 14.57 -9.09
CA SER A 42 12.17 13.27 -9.62
C SER A 42 12.77 12.29 -8.60
N ALA A 43 13.40 12.80 -7.55
CA ALA A 43 14.06 11.95 -6.54
C ALA A 43 13.06 11.21 -5.66
N GLU A 44 11.92 11.83 -5.41
CA GLU A 44 10.83 11.22 -4.64
C GLU A 44 9.91 10.36 -5.46
N ALA A 45 9.82 10.65 -6.74
CA ALA A 45 9.20 9.73 -7.67
C ALA A 45 9.79 8.31 -7.53
N GLN A 46 11.01 8.16 -7.07
CA GLN A 46 11.63 6.86 -6.86
C GLN A 46 11.30 6.19 -5.52
N LEU A 47 10.99 6.97 -4.49
CA LEU A 47 10.56 6.41 -3.19
C LEU A 47 9.06 6.10 -3.15
N ILE A 48 8.29 6.81 -3.95
CA ILE A 48 6.84 6.75 -3.97
C ILE A 48 6.33 6.19 -5.30
N THR A 49 7.19 6.11 -6.33
CA THR A 49 6.81 5.47 -7.59
C THR A 49 6.88 3.98 -7.37
N PRO A 50 5.79 3.28 -7.60
CA PRO A 50 5.82 1.84 -7.78
C PRO A 50 6.94 1.53 -8.76
N ARG A 51 7.72 0.54 -8.46
CA ARG A 51 8.79 0.10 -9.34
C ARG A 51 8.18 -0.19 -10.69
N LYS A 52 8.79 0.29 -11.74
CA LYS A 52 8.52 -0.27 -13.06
C LYS A 52 9.10 -1.68 -13.01
N HIS A 53 8.25 -2.68 -12.86
CA HIS A 53 8.68 -4.02 -13.23
C HIS A 53 9.21 -3.95 -14.65
N PRO A 54 10.31 -4.61 -14.92
CA PRO A 54 10.81 -4.74 -16.28
C PRO A 54 9.68 -5.18 -17.21
N ASP A 55 9.40 -4.41 -18.26
CA ASP A 55 8.33 -4.71 -19.24
C ASP A 55 8.49 -6.09 -19.90
N ASN A 56 9.64 -6.72 -19.75
CA ASN A 56 9.97 -8.07 -20.21
C ASN A 56 10.04 -9.10 -19.07
N PHE A 57 9.71 -8.69 -17.87
CA PHE A 57 9.26 -9.66 -16.94
C PHE A 57 7.98 -10.21 -17.58
N GLN A 58 8.14 -11.23 -18.40
CA GLN A 58 7.07 -12.19 -18.54
C GLN A 58 6.94 -12.78 -17.14
N GLY A 59 6.45 -11.89 -16.29
CA GLY A 59 5.98 -12.23 -14.99
C GLY A 59 5.19 -13.46 -15.24
N VAL A 60 5.39 -14.42 -14.47
CA VAL A 60 4.58 -15.62 -14.48
C VAL A 60 3.20 -15.10 -14.86
N LYS A 61 2.68 -15.53 -16.01
CA LYS A 61 1.27 -15.38 -16.30
C LYS A 61 0.59 -16.18 -15.22
N THR A 62 0.41 -15.53 -14.12
CA THR A 62 -0.02 -16.13 -12.92
C THR A 62 -1.47 -16.41 -13.11
N ARG A 63 -1.75 -17.62 -13.00
CA ARG A 63 -3.07 -18.18 -12.89
C ARG A 63 -3.53 -17.94 -11.46
N ALA A 64 -4.84 -17.85 -11.25
CA ALA A 64 -5.44 -18.04 -9.94
C ALA A 64 -4.62 -19.06 -9.16
N ILE A 65 -4.48 -18.92 -7.86
CA ILE A 65 -3.80 -19.92 -7.06
C ILE A 65 -4.37 -21.25 -7.50
N ASP A 66 -3.83 -21.69 -8.61
CA ASP A 66 -4.09 -23.02 -9.15
C ASP A 66 -3.37 -23.93 -8.17
N PRO A 67 -4.04 -24.90 -7.55
CA PRO A 67 -3.37 -25.88 -6.71
C PRO A 67 -2.22 -26.58 -7.43
N ASN A 68 -2.12 -26.42 -8.75
CA ASN A 68 -1.00 -26.88 -9.58
C ASN A 68 0.07 -25.79 -9.81
N THR A 69 -0.06 -24.57 -9.27
CA THR A 69 1.01 -23.57 -9.34
C THR A 69 2.05 -23.88 -8.25
N ARG A 70 3.30 -23.70 -8.62
CA ARG A 70 4.47 -23.98 -7.78
C ARG A 70 4.80 -22.79 -6.89
N TYR A 71 3.79 -22.25 -6.19
CA TYR A 71 4.01 -21.19 -5.22
C TYR A 71 4.55 -21.74 -3.91
N THR A 72 5.26 -20.90 -3.19
CA THR A 72 5.61 -21.19 -1.81
C THR A 72 4.33 -21.45 -1.01
N PRO A 73 4.26 -22.54 -0.25
CA PRO A 73 3.11 -22.84 0.60
C PRO A 73 2.79 -21.70 1.56
N HIS A 74 1.50 -21.46 1.78
CA HIS A 74 1.00 -20.32 2.57
C HIS A 74 0.78 -20.65 4.05
N THR A 75 1.08 -21.86 4.49
CA THR A 75 0.83 -22.33 5.87
C THR A 75 1.98 -23.20 6.36
N GLY A 76 2.05 -23.37 7.69
CA GLY A 76 3.08 -24.19 8.31
C GLY A 76 4.43 -23.47 8.42
N LYS A 77 5.48 -24.26 8.35
CA LYS A 77 6.88 -23.80 8.49
C LYS A 77 7.71 -24.28 7.30
N PRO A 78 7.44 -23.81 6.08
CA PRO A 78 8.26 -24.19 4.94
C PRO A 78 9.70 -23.69 5.14
N HIS A 79 10.66 -24.47 4.65
CA HIS A 79 12.05 -24.10 4.64
C HIS A 79 12.41 -23.45 3.30
N ILE A 80 12.95 -22.24 3.37
CA ILE A 80 13.30 -21.41 2.22
C ILE A 80 14.82 -21.35 2.09
N LEU A 81 15.32 -21.69 0.92
CA LEU A 81 16.75 -21.61 0.64
C LEU A 81 17.19 -20.15 0.45
N VAL A 82 18.07 -19.65 1.31
CA VAL A 82 18.67 -18.32 1.19
C VAL A 82 20.15 -18.46 0.82
N ILE A 83 20.57 -17.77 -0.26
CA ILE A 83 21.96 -17.78 -0.73
C ILE A 83 22.52 -16.36 -0.62
N LEU A 84 23.57 -16.19 0.15
CA LEU A 84 24.33 -14.94 0.21
C LEU A 84 25.36 -14.94 -0.91
N ALA A 85 25.32 -13.96 -1.83
CA ALA A 85 26.11 -13.94 -3.03
C ALA A 85 26.95 -12.67 -3.16
N ASN A 86 28.26 -12.81 -3.14
CA ASN A 86 29.20 -11.77 -3.55
C ASN A 86 29.28 -11.69 -5.06
N PHE A 87 29.35 -10.49 -5.62
CA PHE A 87 29.85 -10.31 -6.98
C PHE A 87 31.39 -10.40 -7.02
N LYS A 88 31.95 -10.49 -8.21
CA LYS A 88 33.40 -10.48 -8.37
C LYS A 88 34.00 -9.16 -7.85
N ASP A 89 33.36 -8.04 -8.14
CA ASP A 89 33.74 -6.66 -7.82
C ASP A 89 33.12 -6.10 -6.54
N VAL A 90 32.04 -6.66 -6.03
CA VAL A 90 31.32 -6.19 -4.83
C VAL A 90 31.18 -7.32 -3.82
N LYS A 91 31.66 -7.09 -2.61
CA LYS A 91 31.61 -8.06 -1.50
C LYS A 91 30.72 -7.53 -0.37
N PHE A 92 30.19 -8.46 0.46
CA PHE A 92 29.43 -8.11 1.64
C PHE A 92 30.21 -7.15 2.54
N LYS A 93 29.53 -6.10 3.01
CA LYS A 93 30.05 -5.10 3.96
C LYS A 93 29.53 -5.32 5.37
N VAL A 94 28.38 -5.96 5.50
CA VAL A 94 27.85 -6.40 6.80
C VAL A 94 28.83 -7.40 7.40
N LYS A 95 29.18 -7.18 8.66
CA LYS A 95 30.06 -8.11 9.40
C LYS A 95 29.32 -9.42 9.67
N GLU A 96 30.05 -10.52 9.61
CA GLU A 96 29.47 -11.86 9.84
C GLU A 96 28.17 -12.06 9.04
N PRO A 97 28.23 -11.98 7.68
CA PRO A 97 27.03 -11.89 6.87
C PRO A 97 26.05 -13.05 7.09
N LYS A 98 26.56 -14.26 7.31
CA LYS A 98 25.72 -15.44 7.53
C LYS A 98 24.89 -15.31 8.79
N GLU A 99 25.51 -14.91 9.89
CA GLU A 99 24.86 -14.70 11.18
C GLU A 99 23.92 -13.50 11.13
N ALA A 100 24.34 -12.39 10.50
CA ALA A 100 23.52 -11.20 10.37
C ALA A 100 22.27 -11.47 9.56
N PHE A 101 22.37 -12.21 8.44
CA PHE A 101 21.21 -12.58 7.64
C PHE A 101 20.40 -13.73 8.26
N ASN A 102 21.00 -14.59 9.06
CA ASN A 102 20.21 -15.51 9.88
C ASN A 102 19.32 -14.73 10.86
N ASP A 103 19.83 -13.69 11.51
CA ASP A 103 19.03 -12.84 12.37
C ASP A 103 17.98 -12.06 11.55
N PHE A 104 18.36 -11.50 10.41
CA PHE A 104 17.47 -10.77 9.50
C PHE A 104 16.24 -11.60 9.09
N PHE A 105 16.44 -12.87 8.78
CA PHE A 105 15.38 -13.75 8.33
C PHE A 105 14.64 -14.47 9.46
N ASN A 106 15.33 -14.86 10.56
CA ASN A 106 14.80 -15.82 11.53
C ASN A 106 14.78 -15.34 12.99
N ALA A 107 15.42 -14.22 13.35
CA ALA A 107 15.51 -13.83 14.75
C ALA A 107 14.15 -13.65 15.40
N PRO A 108 14.00 -14.00 16.68
CA PRO A 108 12.73 -13.86 17.42
C PRO A 108 12.50 -12.44 17.95
N GLY A 109 13.29 -11.46 17.57
CA GLY A 109 13.22 -10.08 18.04
C GLY A 109 13.78 -9.10 17.04
N ALA A 110 13.93 -7.87 17.47
CA ALA A 110 14.50 -6.82 16.67
C ALA A 110 15.92 -7.17 16.18
N ILE A 111 16.24 -6.76 14.96
CA ILE A 111 17.47 -7.15 14.27
C ILE A 111 18.51 -6.06 14.41
N SER A 112 19.68 -6.45 14.89
CA SER A 112 20.86 -5.61 14.93
C SER A 112 21.67 -5.79 13.63
N ASP A 113 22.13 -4.70 13.05
CA ASP A 113 23.11 -4.74 11.98
C ASP A 113 24.51 -4.98 12.55
N ARG A 114 24.83 -6.02 13.16
CA ARG A 114 26.10 -6.47 13.80
C ARG A 114 27.38 -5.60 13.58
N GLY A 115 27.29 -4.56 12.76
CA GLY A 115 28.40 -3.67 12.42
C GLY A 115 28.34 -2.27 13.00
N ASN A 116 27.15 -1.70 13.10
CA ASN A 116 26.94 -0.29 13.42
C ASN A 116 26.19 -0.05 14.73
N GLY A 117 25.72 -1.11 15.39
CA GLY A 117 24.96 -1.01 16.63
C GLY A 117 23.56 -0.39 16.47
N ASN A 118 23.11 -0.20 15.24
CA ASN A 118 21.78 0.29 14.93
C ASN A 118 20.85 -0.88 14.66
N ASN A 119 19.78 -0.89 15.42
CA ASN A 119 18.73 -1.87 15.24
C ASN A 119 17.47 -1.12 14.80
N GLU A 120 17.19 -1.18 13.50
CA GLU A 120 16.06 -0.45 12.93
C GLU A 120 14.94 -1.37 12.48
N ASN A 121 15.22 -2.62 12.11
CA ASN A 121 14.18 -3.60 11.78
C ASN A 121 13.41 -4.00 13.05
N TYR A 122 12.10 -3.82 13.03
CA TYR A 122 11.22 -4.13 14.15
C TYR A 122 11.21 -5.62 14.51
N GLY A 123 11.40 -6.48 13.52
CA GLY A 123 11.52 -7.91 13.68
C GLY A 123 12.10 -8.55 12.42
N SER A 124 12.23 -9.88 12.41
CA SER A 124 12.71 -10.64 11.26
C SER A 124 11.61 -10.85 10.22
N VAL A 125 12.02 -11.29 9.01
CA VAL A 125 11.10 -11.68 7.95
C VAL A 125 10.14 -12.80 8.42
N SER A 126 10.65 -13.83 9.10
CA SER A 126 9.82 -14.90 9.67
C SER A 126 8.80 -14.38 10.69
N GLN A 127 9.22 -13.45 11.56
CA GLN A 127 8.30 -12.84 12.53
C GLN A 127 7.22 -12.00 11.86
N TYR A 128 7.55 -11.26 10.80
CA TYR A 128 6.58 -10.51 10.04
C TYR A 128 5.47 -11.44 9.51
N PHE A 129 5.86 -12.52 8.84
CA PHE A 129 4.89 -13.47 8.29
C PHE A 129 4.11 -14.23 9.39
N LYS A 130 4.77 -14.59 10.48
CA LYS A 130 4.08 -15.18 11.63
C LYS A 130 3.03 -14.23 12.22
N ALA A 131 3.36 -12.96 12.40
CA ALA A 131 2.44 -11.97 12.95
C ALA A 131 1.27 -11.71 11.99
N THR A 132 1.56 -11.40 10.72
CA THR A 132 0.52 -11.04 9.76
C THR A 132 -0.41 -12.21 9.41
N SER A 133 0.09 -13.46 9.49
CA SER A 133 -0.71 -14.69 9.32
C SER A 133 -1.42 -15.13 10.58
N ARG A 134 -1.24 -14.47 11.72
CA ARG A 134 -1.72 -14.90 13.04
C ARG A 134 -1.20 -16.32 13.42
N GLY A 135 0.06 -16.59 13.08
CA GLY A 135 0.77 -17.80 13.45
C GLY A 135 0.52 -19.03 12.58
N VAL A 136 -0.29 -18.93 11.52
CA VAL A 136 -0.50 -20.09 10.62
C VAL A 136 0.62 -20.28 9.61
N PHE A 137 1.43 -19.24 9.38
CA PHE A 137 2.57 -19.29 8.50
C PHE A 137 3.81 -18.70 9.19
N GLU A 138 4.85 -19.53 9.36
CA GLU A 138 6.11 -19.17 10.02
C GLU A 138 7.27 -19.77 9.22
N PRO A 139 7.67 -19.15 8.09
CA PRO A 139 8.72 -19.67 7.23
C PRO A 139 10.05 -19.70 7.97
N VAL A 140 10.85 -20.71 7.70
CA VAL A 140 12.22 -20.88 8.21
C VAL A 140 13.19 -20.70 7.07
N PHE A 141 14.17 -19.84 7.23
CA PHE A 141 15.12 -19.50 6.17
C PHE A 141 16.47 -20.18 6.44
N ASP A 142 16.91 -21.01 5.51
CA ASP A 142 18.16 -21.75 5.59
C ASP A 142 19.28 -20.98 4.88
N ILE A 143 20.19 -20.36 5.61
CA ILE A 143 21.21 -19.43 5.09
C ILE A 143 22.47 -20.15 4.65
N TYR A 144 22.85 -20.00 3.38
CA TYR A 144 24.07 -20.51 2.78
C TYR A 144 24.95 -19.38 2.22
N GLY A 145 26.25 -19.57 2.25
CA GLY A 145 27.21 -18.58 1.76
C GLY A 145 27.87 -17.79 2.91
N PRO A 146 28.50 -16.62 2.61
CA PRO A 146 28.60 -16.01 1.28
C PRO A 146 29.40 -16.85 0.26
N ILE A 147 28.86 -16.91 -0.98
CA ILE A 147 29.56 -17.50 -2.12
C ILE A 147 30.02 -16.40 -3.08
N ASP A 148 30.98 -16.72 -3.94
CA ASP A 148 31.50 -15.78 -4.95
C ASP A 148 30.93 -16.11 -6.34
N LEU A 149 30.20 -15.16 -6.90
CA LEU A 149 29.72 -15.22 -8.28
C LEU A 149 30.86 -14.97 -9.28
N PRO A 150 30.83 -15.56 -10.48
CA PRO A 150 31.91 -15.45 -11.47
C PRO A 150 32.01 -14.06 -12.09
N ASN A 151 30.95 -13.25 -12.09
CA ASN A 151 30.91 -11.99 -12.82
C ASN A 151 30.72 -10.78 -11.88
N ASP A 152 30.97 -9.59 -12.43
CA ASP A 152 30.77 -8.32 -11.77
C ASP A 152 29.25 -8.01 -11.61
N MET A 153 28.88 -7.14 -10.68
CA MET A 153 27.48 -6.73 -10.46
C MET A 153 26.83 -6.21 -11.75
N THR A 154 27.56 -5.42 -12.53
CA THR A 154 27.07 -4.85 -13.80
C THR A 154 26.71 -5.92 -14.84
N TYR A 155 27.32 -7.10 -14.80
CA TYR A 155 26.96 -8.20 -15.69
C TYR A 155 25.53 -8.68 -15.46
N TYR A 156 25.10 -8.75 -14.20
CA TYR A 156 23.76 -9.22 -13.82
C TYR A 156 22.71 -8.11 -13.86
N GLY A 157 23.06 -6.92 -13.36
CA GLY A 157 22.18 -5.75 -13.25
C GLY A 157 22.30 -4.73 -14.38
N GLY A 158 23.16 -5.00 -15.38
CA GLY A 158 23.32 -4.12 -16.55
C GLY A 158 22.02 -4.00 -17.33
N LYS A 159 21.74 -2.78 -17.82
CA LYS A 159 20.49 -2.48 -18.50
C LYS A 159 20.39 -3.10 -19.88
N LYS A 160 19.24 -3.68 -20.23
CA LYS A 160 18.88 -4.02 -21.60
C LYS A 160 18.80 -2.78 -22.49
N ALA A 161 18.71 -2.98 -23.79
CA ALA A 161 18.62 -1.89 -24.78
C ALA A 161 17.43 -0.93 -24.54
N ASN A 162 16.37 -1.39 -23.87
CA ASN A 162 15.23 -0.55 -23.46
C ASN A 162 15.53 0.35 -22.25
N ASN A 163 16.74 0.21 -21.66
CA ASN A 163 17.23 0.95 -20.49
C ASN A 163 16.34 0.85 -19.22
N ARG A 164 15.55 -0.20 -19.09
CA ARG A 164 14.60 -0.37 -17.98
C ARG A 164 14.86 -1.60 -17.11
N ASP A 165 15.27 -2.70 -17.73
CA ASP A 165 15.34 -4.01 -17.08
C ASP A 165 16.77 -4.46 -16.86
N ASP A 166 17.00 -5.21 -15.79
CA ASP A 166 18.24 -5.92 -15.59
C ASP A 166 18.44 -6.97 -16.69
N GLU A 167 19.67 -7.11 -17.11
CA GLU A 167 19.95 -7.93 -18.28
C GLU A 167 19.89 -9.43 -17.97
N ARG A 168 20.38 -9.82 -16.78
CA ARG A 168 20.61 -11.24 -16.44
C ARG A 168 20.25 -11.63 -14.99
N PRO A 169 19.05 -11.29 -14.46
CA PRO A 169 18.69 -11.66 -13.10
C PRO A 169 18.60 -13.17 -12.90
N GLN A 170 18.15 -13.93 -13.92
CA GLN A 170 18.10 -15.39 -13.85
C GLN A 170 19.50 -16.02 -13.82
N ASP A 171 20.50 -15.41 -14.50
CA ASP A 171 21.86 -15.91 -14.46
C ASP A 171 22.49 -15.73 -13.07
N LEU A 172 22.18 -14.61 -12.38
CA LEU A 172 22.59 -14.42 -10.99
C LEU A 172 22.14 -15.59 -10.11
N VAL A 173 20.86 -15.95 -10.20
CA VAL A 173 20.28 -17.05 -9.41
C VAL A 173 20.87 -18.39 -9.84
N ARG A 174 21.03 -18.62 -11.14
CA ARG A 174 21.63 -19.84 -11.70
C ARG A 174 23.06 -20.05 -11.22
N ASP A 175 23.85 -19.00 -11.26
CA ASP A 175 25.25 -19.03 -10.81
C ASP A 175 25.30 -19.25 -9.28
N ALA A 176 24.45 -18.57 -8.51
CA ALA A 176 24.37 -18.76 -7.07
C ALA A 176 24.01 -20.21 -6.69
N ILE A 177 23.01 -20.81 -7.34
CA ILE A 177 22.60 -22.20 -7.11
C ILE A 177 23.75 -23.15 -7.46
N ASN A 178 24.42 -22.95 -8.58
CA ASN A 178 25.55 -23.80 -8.99
C ASN A 178 26.71 -23.80 -7.97
N GLN A 179 26.90 -22.70 -7.24
CA GLN A 179 27.91 -22.61 -6.18
C GLN A 179 27.50 -23.35 -4.89
N VAL A 180 26.20 -23.36 -4.54
CA VAL A 180 25.75 -23.91 -3.27
C VAL A 180 25.19 -25.33 -3.36
N LYS A 181 24.81 -25.83 -4.54
CA LYS A 181 24.08 -27.09 -4.71
C LYS A 181 24.71 -28.32 -4.04
N THR A 182 26.05 -28.34 -3.86
CA THR A 182 26.75 -29.40 -3.15
C THR A 182 26.87 -29.17 -1.65
N MET A 183 26.59 -27.96 -1.19
CA MET A 183 26.65 -27.56 0.22
C MET A 183 25.29 -27.77 0.91
N VAL A 184 24.20 -27.75 0.15
CA VAL A 184 22.84 -27.88 0.68
C VAL A 184 22.61 -29.31 1.15
N THR A 185 22.30 -29.45 2.43
CA THR A 185 21.95 -30.72 3.07
C THR A 185 20.47 -30.76 3.39
N ASN A 186 19.91 -31.98 3.55
CA ASN A 186 18.51 -32.17 3.88
C ASN A 186 17.56 -31.46 2.89
N ILE A 187 17.73 -31.75 1.61
CA ILE A 187 17.07 -31.06 0.50
C ILE A 187 15.55 -31.24 0.54
N ASP A 188 15.05 -32.37 1.05
CA ASP A 188 13.62 -32.69 1.09
C ASP A 188 12.80 -31.69 1.92
N ARG A 189 13.40 -31.05 2.93
CA ARG A 189 12.70 -30.01 3.71
C ARG A 189 12.43 -28.72 2.94
N LEU A 190 13.15 -28.48 1.83
CA LEU A 190 13.00 -27.31 0.97
C LEU A 190 11.82 -27.46 -0.02
N ASP A 191 11.19 -28.61 -0.07
CA ASP A 191 10.01 -28.97 -0.86
C ASP A 191 8.93 -29.45 0.12
N SER A 192 8.28 -28.49 0.79
CA SER A 192 7.38 -28.76 1.90
C SER A 192 6.04 -29.39 1.46
N ASN A 193 5.65 -29.21 0.21
CA ASN A 193 4.44 -29.78 -0.40
C ASN A 193 4.71 -31.07 -1.19
N ASN A 194 5.99 -31.50 -1.32
CA ASN A 194 6.44 -32.70 -2.04
C ASN A 194 6.05 -32.73 -3.53
N ASP A 195 6.08 -31.57 -4.20
CA ASP A 195 5.78 -31.48 -5.63
C ASP A 195 7.02 -31.68 -6.53
N GLY A 196 8.19 -31.89 -5.94
CA GLY A 196 9.47 -32.09 -6.63
C GLY A 196 10.20 -30.79 -6.95
N TYR A 197 9.74 -29.66 -6.41
CA TYR A 197 10.38 -28.36 -6.55
C TYR A 197 10.75 -27.79 -5.19
N ILE A 198 11.84 -27.03 -5.14
CA ILE A 198 12.17 -26.21 -3.98
C ILE A 198 11.14 -25.07 -3.90
N ASP A 199 10.53 -24.87 -2.72
CA ASP A 199 9.44 -23.91 -2.50
C ASP A 199 9.80 -22.48 -2.97
N CYS A 200 11.01 -22.01 -2.63
CA CYS A 200 11.58 -20.77 -3.13
C CYS A 200 13.10 -20.72 -2.89
N VAL A 201 13.81 -20.06 -3.81
CA VAL A 201 15.22 -19.65 -3.62
C VAL A 201 15.27 -18.15 -3.45
N TYR A 202 15.78 -17.66 -2.31
CA TYR A 202 16.02 -16.24 -2.10
C TYR A 202 17.52 -15.93 -2.20
N VAL A 203 17.93 -15.05 -3.11
CA VAL A 203 19.33 -14.64 -3.22
C VAL A 203 19.50 -13.25 -2.65
N VAL A 204 20.32 -13.13 -1.61
CA VAL A 204 20.80 -11.83 -1.10
C VAL A 204 22.13 -11.52 -1.75
N TYR A 205 22.19 -10.48 -2.55
CA TYR A 205 23.42 -10.05 -3.19
C TYR A 205 24.11 -8.92 -2.43
N ALA A 206 25.45 -8.91 -2.50
CA ALA A 206 26.29 -7.91 -1.82
C ALA A 206 26.07 -6.51 -2.37
N GLY A 207 26.07 -5.51 -1.48
CA GLY A 207 26.00 -4.09 -1.81
C GLY A 207 24.59 -3.53 -1.85
N LEU A 208 24.46 -2.38 -2.53
CA LEU A 208 23.19 -1.65 -2.69
C LEU A 208 22.44 -2.14 -3.92
N GLY A 209 21.14 -2.32 -3.77
CA GLY A 209 20.23 -2.53 -4.87
C GLY A 209 19.94 -1.24 -5.65
N GLN A 210 19.53 -1.36 -6.89
CA GLN A 210 19.11 -0.21 -7.70
C GLN A 210 17.96 0.55 -7.03
N ASN A 211 17.00 -0.16 -6.46
CA ASN A 211 15.89 0.40 -5.69
C ASN A 211 16.34 1.15 -4.41
N ASN A 212 17.55 0.86 -3.91
CA ASN A 212 18.13 1.47 -2.72
C ASN A 212 19.24 2.49 -3.05
N GLY A 213 19.31 2.97 -4.29
CA GLY A 213 20.27 3.99 -4.70
C GLY A 213 21.64 3.45 -5.14
N GLY A 214 21.76 2.17 -5.47
CA GLY A 214 22.98 1.54 -5.97
C GLY A 214 23.39 1.96 -7.38
N GLY A 215 22.54 2.73 -8.08
CA GLY A 215 22.81 3.19 -9.44
C GLY A 215 22.27 2.27 -10.53
N ALA A 216 22.32 2.73 -11.78
CA ALA A 216 21.67 2.09 -12.92
C ALA A 216 22.25 0.71 -13.32
N THR A 217 23.42 0.36 -12.84
CA THR A 217 24.11 -0.91 -13.12
C THR A 217 24.01 -1.91 -11.97
N SER A 218 23.40 -1.51 -10.85
CA SER A 218 23.12 -2.43 -9.75
C SER A 218 21.91 -3.30 -10.08
N VAL A 219 21.82 -4.45 -9.43
CA VAL A 219 20.69 -5.36 -9.57
C VAL A 219 19.46 -4.76 -8.90
N TRP A 220 18.30 -4.94 -9.52
CA TRP A 220 16.99 -4.62 -8.94
C TRP A 220 16.48 -5.80 -8.11
N ALA A 221 15.92 -5.54 -6.93
CA ALA A 221 15.22 -6.56 -6.17
C ALA A 221 13.96 -7.00 -6.93
N CYS A 222 13.76 -8.30 -7.07
CA CYS A 222 12.64 -8.82 -7.84
C CYS A 222 12.33 -10.29 -7.50
N THR A 223 11.12 -10.72 -7.83
CA THR A 223 10.69 -12.11 -7.80
C THR A 223 10.32 -12.59 -9.20
N SER A 224 10.74 -13.80 -9.54
CA SER A 224 10.47 -14.40 -10.85
C SER A 224 10.62 -15.90 -10.84
N VAL A 225 10.61 -16.49 -12.02
CA VAL A 225 10.76 -17.93 -12.20
C VAL A 225 11.92 -18.27 -13.14
N ILE A 226 12.48 -19.47 -12.93
CA ILE A 226 13.41 -20.11 -13.84
C ILE A 226 12.73 -21.35 -14.42
N ASN A 227 12.56 -21.36 -15.73
CA ASN A 227 12.04 -22.53 -16.43
C ASN A 227 13.20 -23.30 -17.09
N ASP A 228 14.01 -23.95 -16.26
CA ASP A 228 15.19 -24.72 -16.68
C ASP A 228 15.21 -26.08 -15.95
N ALA A 229 14.78 -27.10 -16.64
CA ALA A 229 14.72 -28.47 -16.09
C ALA A 229 16.11 -29.04 -15.72
N SER A 230 17.20 -28.45 -16.19
CA SER A 230 18.58 -28.86 -15.83
C SER A 230 19.06 -28.25 -14.50
N LEU A 231 18.40 -27.17 -14.03
CA LEU A 231 18.77 -26.48 -12.79
C LEU A 231 18.12 -27.19 -11.59
N LYS A 232 18.94 -27.90 -10.83
CA LYS A 232 18.52 -28.73 -9.69
C LYS A 232 19.46 -28.63 -8.51
N ILE A 233 18.92 -28.87 -7.32
CA ILE A 233 19.68 -29.22 -6.13
C ILE A 233 19.27 -30.65 -5.75
N GLY A 234 20.20 -31.59 -5.83
CA GLY A 234 19.89 -33.01 -5.69
C GLY A 234 18.85 -33.47 -6.71
N ASN A 235 17.72 -33.98 -6.25
CA ASN A 235 16.61 -34.44 -7.08
C ASN A 235 15.50 -33.38 -7.25
N LYS A 236 15.58 -32.22 -6.58
CA LYS A 236 14.57 -31.18 -6.63
C LYS A 236 14.85 -30.14 -7.72
N ASN A 237 13.80 -29.76 -8.44
CA ASN A 237 13.88 -28.70 -9.45
C ASN A 237 13.81 -27.33 -8.78
N ILE A 238 14.24 -26.29 -9.52
CA ILE A 238 14.11 -24.89 -9.12
C ILE A 238 13.08 -24.23 -10.03
N TYR A 239 12.20 -23.43 -9.46
CA TYR A 239 11.22 -22.67 -10.22
C TYR A 239 11.10 -21.23 -9.72
N ASN A 240 10.62 -21.00 -8.50
CA ASN A 240 10.47 -19.66 -7.91
C ASN A 240 11.79 -19.17 -7.34
N PHE A 241 12.06 -17.89 -7.56
CA PHE A 241 13.14 -17.20 -6.89
C PHE A 241 12.81 -15.76 -6.58
N SER A 242 13.40 -15.22 -5.52
CA SER A 242 13.43 -13.81 -5.20
C SER A 242 14.86 -13.32 -5.03
N ILE A 243 15.12 -12.06 -5.32
CA ILE A 243 16.43 -11.43 -5.21
C ILE A 243 16.32 -10.16 -4.38
N GLY A 244 17.22 -9.92 -3.45
CA GLY A 244 17.28 -8.71 -2.63
C GLY A 244 18.69 -8.25 -2.35
N ALA A 245 18.85 -6.97 -2.02
CA ALA A 245 20.14 -6.36 -1.72
C ALA A 245 20.55 -6.56 -0.26
N GLU A 246 21.87 -6.60 -0.01
CA GLU A 246 22.45 -6.59 1.33
C GLU A 246 22.14 -5.30 2.09
N LEU A 247 22.28 -4.15 1.42
CA LEU A 247 22.41 -2.86 2.08
C LEU A 247 21.21 -1.94 1.84
N PHE A 248 20.91 -1.18 2.88
CA PHE A 248 20.07 0.00 2.82
C PHE A 248 20.92 1.22 3.22
N PRO A 249 20.71 2.39 2.63
CA PRO A 249 21.41 3.60 3.05
C PRO A 249 20.99 4.01 4.45
N SER A 250 21.97 4.23 5.33
CA SER A 250 21.70 4.60 6.70
C SER A 250 20.96 5.92 6.80
N LEU A 251 19.89 5.93 7.59
CA LEU A 251 19.10 7.10 7.91
C LEU A 251 19.84 8.09 8.84
N ILE A 252 20.93 7.64 9.46
CA ILE A 252 21.74 8.45 10.39
C ILE A 252 22.65 9.45 9.66
N ARG A 253 22.59 9.50 8.34
CA ARG A 253 23.32 10.42 7.47
C ARG A 253 23.32 11.89 7.88
N HIS A 254 22.43 12.29 8.77
CA HIS A 254 22.25 13.68 9.20
C HIS A 254 22.96 14.09 10.47
N ARG A 255 23.65 13.17 11.13
CA ARG A 255 24.55 13.58 12.19
C ARG A 255 25.85 14.03 11.53
N ALA A 256 26.12 15.32 11.62
CA ALA A 256 27.35 15.94 11.14
C ALA A 256 28.55 15.07 11.53
N ASN A 257 29.39 14.64 10.57
CA ASN A 257 30.62 13.87 10.67
C ASN A 257 30.56 12.37 10.33
N ALA A 258 29.52 11.86 9.69
CA ALA A 258 29.48 10.46 9.28
C ALA A 258 30.02 10.28 7.85
N GLN A 259 31.34 10.25 7.69
CA GLN A 259 31.94 9.92 6.38
C GLN A 259 31.92 8.42 6.05
N ASP A 260 31.79 7.51 7.03
CA ASP A 260 31.89 6.06 6.81
C ASP A 260 30.68 5.22 7.23
N HIS A 261 29.59 5.79 7.73
CA HIS A 261 28.45 5.03 8.25
C HIS A 261 27.17 5.25 7.46
N THR A 262 27.26 5.26 6.14
CA THR A 262 26.14 5.56 5.26
C THR A 262 25.33 4.33 4.85
N MET A 263 25.73 3.14 5.28
CA MET A 263 25.15 1.88 4.89
C MET A 263 24.90 1.00 6.10
N GLN A 264 23.79 0.31 6.10
CA GLN A 264 23.40 -0.65 7.12
C GLN A 264 22.76 -1.86 6.45
N ILE A 265 22.51 -2.93 7.20
CA ILE A 265 21.74 -4.06 6.69
C ILE A 265 20.39 -3.57 6.15
N ASN A 266 19.90 -4.20 5.11
CA ASN A 266 18.67 -3.79 4.44
C ASN A 266 17.46 -3.80 5.39
N SER A 267 16.42 -3.04 5.05
CA SER A 267 15.11 -3.18 5.68
C SER A 267 14.41 -4.44 5.19
N ILE A 268 13.57 -5.03 6.03
CA ILE A 268 12.85 -6.25 5.67
C ILE A 268 11.68 -6.01 4.71
N GLY A 269 11.22 -4.78 4.55
CA GLY A 269 10.00 -4.48 3.81
C GLY A 269 10.01 -4.96 2.37
N VAL A 270 11.07 -4.63 1.63
CA VAL A 270 11.26 -5.12 0.25
C VAL A 270 11.37 -6.64 0.21
N THR A 271 12.07 -7.24 1.19
CA THR A 271 12.20 -8.70 1.26
C THR A 271 10.84 -9.36 1.50
N CYS A 272 10.00 -8.79 2.36
CA CYS A 272 8.64 -9.28 2.60
C CYS A 272 7.76 -9.13 1.36
N HIS A 273 7.86 -8.00 0.64
CA HIS A 273 7.17 -7.75 -0.62
C HIS A 273 7.56 -8.80 -1.68
N GLU A 274 8.84 -8.96 -1.97
CA GLU A 274 9.32 -9.92 -2.97
C GLU A 274 8.95 -11.37 -2.61
N PHE A 275 9.07 -11.73 -1.34
CA PHE A 275 8.67 -13.06 -0.90
C PHE A 275 7.16 -13.28 -0.98
N SER A 276 6.35 -12.22 -0.84
CA SER A 276 4.89 -12.29 -1.04
C SER A 276 4.53 -12.59 -2.50
N HIS A 277 5.33 -12.11 -3.46
CA HIS A 277 5.20 -12.54 -4.84
C HIS A 277 5.48 -14.04 -5.01
N ALA A 278 6.51 -14.57 -4.35
CA ALA A 278 6.76 -16.01 -4.39
C ALA A 278 5.60 -16.84 -3.80
N MET A 279 4.79 -16.26 -2.93
CA MET A 279 3.56 -16.86 -2.40
C MET A 279 2.32 -16.62 -3.26
N GLY A 280 2.37 -15.74 -4.25
CA GLY A 280 1.28 -15.57 -5.19
C GLY A 280 0.60 -14.19 -5.20
N LEU A 281 0.98 -13.22 -4.40
CA LEU A 281 0.39 -11.88 -4.43
C LEU A 281 0.92 -11.04 -5.61
N PRO A 282 0.06 -10.28 -6.28
CA PRO A 282 0.45 -9.34 -7.32
C PRO A 282 0.92 -8.00 -6.73
N ASP A 283 1.56 -7.18 -7.54
CA ASP A 283 1.69 -5.76 -7.28
C ASP A 283 0.31 -5.09 -7.27
N ILE A 284 0.03 -4.30 -6.26
CA ILE A 284 -1.20 -3.50 -6.19
C ILE A 284 -1.03 -2.18 -6.93
N TYR A 285 0.17 -1.64 -7.02
CA TYR A 285 0.43 -0.44 -7.78
C TYR A 285 0.33 -0.68 -9.31
N PRO A 286 -0.08 0.33 -10.10
CA PRO A 286 -0.16 0.20 -11.55
C PRO A 286 1.23 0.16 -12.18
N LEU A 287 1.42 -0.73 -13.17
CA LEU A 287 2.69 -0.88 -13.89
C LEU A 287 2.72 -0.10 -15.22
N THR A 288 1.56 0.33 -15.73
CA THR A 288 1.48 1.08 -16.98
C THR A 288 1.43 2.59 -16.72
N SER A 289 2.16 3.37 -17.50
CA SER A 289 2.19 4.83 -17.35
C SER A 289 0.81 5.48 -17.51
N SER A 290 -0.06 4.94 -18.36
CA SER A 290 -1.44 5.43 -18.52
C SER A 290 -2.28 5.22 -17.26
N ALA A 291 -2.10 4.12 -16.56
CA ALA A 291 -2.80 3.84 -15.32
C ALA A 291 -2.29 4.70 -14.16
N TYR A 292 -1.00 5.00 -14.14
CA TYR A 292 -0.40 5.90 -13.14
C TYR A 292 -1.11 7.25 -13.01
N LEU A 293 -1.63 7.79 -14.09
CA LEU A 293 -2.27 9.10 -14.11
C LEU A 293 -3.72 9.06 -13.62
N ASN A 294 -4.34 7.90 -13.62
CA ASN A 294 -5.78 7.77 -13.47
C ASN A 294 -6.22 6.90 -12.30
N ASN A 295 -5.35 6.05 -11.78
CA ASN A 295 -5.72 5.10 -10.75
C ASN A 295 -5.21 5.53 -9.37
N GLN A 296 -6.08 5.37 -8.40
CA GLN A 296 -5.75 5.30 -7.00
C GLN A 296 -5.19 3.91 -6.71
N GLU A 297 -4.27 3.85 -5.79
CA GLU A 297 -3.68 2.62 -5.27
C GLU A 297 -3.98 2.48 -3.78
N MET A 298 -3.39 1.47 -3.17
CA MET A 298 -3.39 1.31 -1.72
C MET A 298 -2.32 2.17 -1.02
N GLU A 299 -1.50 2.88 -1.79
CA GLU A 299 -0.46 3.79 -1.31
C GLU A 299 0.46 3.11 -0.28
N PHE A 300 0.62 3.68 0.90
CA PHE A 300 1.42 3.10 2.00
C PHE A 300 0.60 2.22 2.96
N TRP A 301 -0.64 1.86 2.60
CA TRP A 301 -1.52 1.06 3.45
C TRP A 301 -1.45 -0.45 3.15
N ASP A 302 -0.72 -0.86 2.14
CA ASP A 302 -0.62 -2.25 1.68
C ASP A 302 0.84 -2.61 1.38
N LEU A 303 1.28 -3.83 1.77
CA LEU A 303 2.66 -4.29 1.53
C LEU A 303 2.99 -4.37 0.05
N MET A 304 2.02 -4.80 -0.77
CA MET A 304 2.20 -4.99 -2.20
C MET A 304 2.07 -3.69 -3.01
N ASP A 305 2.02 -2.55 -2.30
CA ASP A 305 2.16 -1.18 -2.79
C ASP A 305 3.26 -0.47 -2.00
N GLY A 306 3.14 0.79 -1.67
CA GLY A 306 4.12 1.58 -0.92
C GLY A 306 4.32 1.17 0.54
N GLY A 307 3.45 0.32 1.10
CA GLY A 307 3.55 -0.17 2.47
C GLY A 307 4.81 -0.99 2.77
N GLU A 308 5.50 -1.50 1.74
CA GLU A 308 6.83 -2.10 1.86
C GLU A 308 7.87 -1.12 2.41
N TYR A 309 7.66 0.19 2.21
CA TYR A 309 8.54 1.26 2.72
C TYR A 309 8.02 1.91 4.01
N ALA A 310 6.94 1.42 4.60
CA ALA A 310 6.44 1.95 5.86
C ALA A 310 7.48 1.83 6.99
N GLY A 311 7.34 2.65 8.02
CA GLY A 311 8.29 2.65 9.15
C GLY A 311 9.70 3.04 8.75
N ASN A 312 9.86 4.20 8.12
CA ASN A 312 11.14 4.81 7.75
C ASN A 312 11.96 4.04 6.68
N GLY A 313 11.29 3.51 5.66
CA GLY A 313 11.96 2.86 4.54
C GLY A 313 11.92 1.34 4.61
N GLY A 314 10.88 0.79 5.22
CA GLY A 314 10.61 -0.65 5.25
C GLY A 314 11.14 -1.37 6.50
N PHE A 315 11.57 -0.63 7.52
CA PHE A 315 12.00 -1.24 8.78
C PHE A 315 10.83 -1.72 9.64
N ILE A 316 9.64 -1.20 9.38
CA ILE A 316 8.36 -1.65 9.94
C ILE A 316 7.34 -1.66 8.80
N PRO A 317 7.41 -2.62 7.87
CA PRO A 317 6.47 -2.69 6.76
C PRO A 317 5.04 -2.93 7.23
N MET A 318 4.07 -2.48 6.45
CA MET A 318 2.65 -2.71 6.74
C MET A 318 2.33 -4.21 6.77
N PRO A 319 1.53 -4.67 7.72
CA PRO A 319 1.00 -6.03 7.69
C PRO A 319 0.02 -6.19 6.52
N TYR A 320 -0.24 -7.44 6.15
CA TYR A 320 -1.23 -7.77 5.12
C TYR A 320 -2.61 -7.20 5.46
N THR A 321 -3.24 -6.61 4.46
CA THR A 321 -4.64 -6.22 4.50
C THR A 321 -5.57 -7.44 4.65
N ALA A 322 -6.82 -7.21 5.00
CA ALA A 322 -7.81 -8.28 5.10
C ALA A 322 -8.01 -9.00 3.75
N TRP A 323 -7.88 -8.26 2.65
CA TRP A 323 -7.96 -8.83 1.31
C TRP A 323 -6.79 -9.78 1.04
N GLU A 324 -5.55 -9.37 1.32
CA GLU A 324 -4.37 -10.22 1.14
C GLU A 324 -4.43 -11.47 2.04
N LYS A 325 -4.84 -11.33 3.31
CA LYS A 325 -5.04 -12.47 4.22
C LYS A 325 -6.05 -13.47 3.66
N LYS A 326 -7.14 -12.98 3.05
CA LYS A 326 -8.13 -13.83 2.39
C LYS A 326 -7.52 -14.57 1.20
N GLN A 327 -6.68 -13.91 0.38
CA GLN A 327 -5.99 -14.57 -0.74
C GLN A 327 -5.06 -15.68 -0.27
N MET A 328 -4.37 -15.46 0.85
CA MET A 328 -3.48 -16.46 1.48
C MET A 328 -4.23 -17.54 2.28
N ASN A 329 -5.55 -17.47 2.33
CA ASN A 329 -6.35 -18.33 3.20
C ASN A 329 -5.93 -18.24 4.68
N TRP A 330 -5.49 -17.07 5.11
CA TRP A 330 -5.13 -16.81 6.50
C TRP A 330 -6.34 -16.35 7.33
N PRO A 331 -6.33 -16.55 8.65
CA PRO A 331 -7.44 -16.16 9.51
C PRO A 331 -7.70 -14.65 9.46
N VAL A 332 -8.90 -14.28 9.04
CA VAL A 332 -9.42 -12.92 9.05
C VAL A 332 -10.92 -12.95 9.38
N ASN A 333 -11.38 -12.03 10.24
CA ASN A 333 -12.77 -11.97 10.69
C ASN A 333 -13.54 -10.92 9.89
N ILE A 334 -14.04 -11.30 8.70
CA ILE A 334 -14.80 -10.40 7.83
C ILE A 334 -16.30 -10.57 8.09
N GLN A 335 -16.99 -9.47 8.43
CA GLN A 335 -18.44 -9.42 8.67
C GLN A 335 -19.14 -8.46 7.71
N LEU A 336 -20.24 -8.93 7.11
CA LEU A 336 -21.03 -8.15 6.17
C LEU A 336 -21.94 -7.17 6.92
N LEU A 337 -21.92 -5.90 6.50
CA LEU A 337 -22.87 -4.88 6.96
C LEU A 337 -24.10 -4.89 6.06
N THR A 338 -25.26 -5.18 6.64
CA THR A 338 -26.54 -5.26 5.89
C THR A 338 -27.65 -4.39 6.50
N THR A 339 -27.62 -4.17 7.80
CA THR A 339 -28.64 -3.41 8.55
C THR A 339 -28.04 -2.22 9.25
N GLU A 340 -28.78 -1.13 9.29
CA GLU A 340 -28.38 0.09 10.00
C GLU A 340 -28.03 -0.22 11.46
N SER A 341 -26.84 0.17 11.88
CA SER A 341 -26.31 -0.13 13.22
C SER A 341 -25.11 0.75 13.58
N SER A 342 -24.88 0.88 14.88
CA SER A 342 -23.66 1.49 15.39
C SER A 342 -22.60 0.42 15.59
N MET A 343 -21.40 0.66 15.06
CA MET A 343 -20.28 -0.26 15.08
C MET A 343 -19.17 0.25 15.99
N THR A 344 -18.46 -0.71 16.60
CA THR A 344 -17.25 -0.47 17.36
C THR A 344 -16.20 -1.47 16.93
N MET A 345 -15.00 -1.00 16.60
CA MET A 345 -13.84 -1.80 16.22
C MET A 345 -12.75 -1.55 17.26
N GLU A 346 -12.44 -2.55 18.07
CA GLU A 346 -11.51 -2.43 19.20
C GLU A 346 -10.10 -2.89 18.87
N GLN A 347 -9.95 -3.76 17.86
CA GLN A 347 -8.70 -4.43 17.53
C GLN A 347 -8.40 -4.33 16.04
N THR A 348 -7.13 -4.48 15.67
CA THR A 348 -6.70 -4.62 14.29
C THR A 348 -7.04 -6.01 13.72
N ALA A 349 -7.00 -6.14 12.40
CA ALA A 349 -7.18 -7.45 11.74
C ALA A 349 -6.11 -8.47 12.18
N ASN A 350 -4.89 -8.02 12.47
CA ASN A 350 -3.82 -8.88 12.98
C ASN A 350 -4.12 -9.44 14.38
N ASP A 351 -4.79 -8.65 15.20
CA ASP A 351 -5.18 -9.06 16.55
C ASP A 351 -6.50 -9.85 16.59
N GLY A 352 -7.09 -10.11 15.43
CA GLY A 352 -8.36 -10.84 15.29
C GLY A 352 -9.58 -9.95 15.35
N GLY A 353 -9.41 -8.64 15.27
CA GLY A 353 -10.47 -7.67 15.16
C GLY A 353 -11.38 -7.91 13.94
N VAL A 354 -12.57 -7.38 14.04
CA VAL A 354 -13.56 -7.47 12.95
C VAL A 354 -13.16 -6.52 11.83
N VAL A 355 -13.21 -7.02 10.61
CA VAL A 355 -13.17 -6.24 9.37
C VAL A 355 -14.58 -6.20 8.82
N TYR A 356 -15.12 -5.02 8.59
CA TYR A 356 -16.45 -4.93 8.01
C TYR A 356 -16.40 -4.88 6.48
N LYS A 357 -17.40 -5.50 5.85
CA LYS A 357 -17.57 -5.55 4.40
C LYS A 357 -18.89 -4.88 4.01
N ILE A 358 -18.83 -3.96 3.04
CA ILE A 358 -20.01 -3.38 2.37
C ILE A 358 -19.97 -3.86 0.92
N THR A 359 -20.98 -4.62 0.50
CA THR A 359 -21.02 -5.22 -0.84
C THR A 359 -21.95 -4.44 -1.75
N ASN A 360 -21.60 -4.32 -3.03
CA ASN A 360 -22.50 -3.83 -4.07
C ASN A 360 -23.69 -4.81 -4.20
N PRO A 361 -24.94 -4.35 -4.07
CA PRO A 361 -26.12 -5.22 -4.15
C PRO A 361 -26.24 -5.97 -5.49
N ASN A 362 -25.70 -5.40 -6.56
CA ASN A 362 -25.81 -5.97 -7.92
C ASN A 362 -24.55 -6.70 -8.39
N ASP A 363 -23.47 -6.61 -7.62
CA ASP A 363 -22.21 -7.28 -7.92
C ASP A 363 -21.49 -7.69 -6.63
N LYS A 364 -21.64 -8.96 -6.26
CA LYS A 364 -21.04 -9.49 -5.02
C LYS A 364 -19.50 -9.42 -5.00
N ASP A 365 -18.88 -9.31 -6.18
CA ASP A 365 -17.43 -9.26 -6.35
C ASP A 365 -16.91 -7.80 -6.28
N GLU A 366 -17.83 -6.82 -6.12
CA GLU A 366 -17.51 -5.42 -5.86
C GLU A 366 -17.92 -5.01 -4.44
N TYR A 367 -16.96 -4.57 -3.63
CA TYR A 367 -17.19 -4.28 -2.22
C TYR A 367 -16.16 -3.31 -1.64
N PHE A 368 -16.47 -2.77 -0.47
CA PHE A 368 -15.52 -2.07 0.40
C PHE A 368 -15.16 -2.94 1.59
N LEU A 369 -13.90 -2.85 2.03
CA LEU A 369 -13.43 -3.36 3.31
C LEU A 369 -13.09 -2.20 4.24
N LEU A 370 -13.38 -2.40 5.52
CA LEU A 370 -13.22 -1.43 6.57
C LEU A 370 -12.37 -2.05 7.67
N GLU A 371 -11.15 -1.53 7.87
CA GLU A 371 -10.20 -2.04 8.85
C GLU A 371 -9.85 -0.99 9.90
N ASN A 372 -9.75 -1.41 11.15
CA ASN A 372 -9.22 -0.56 12.20
C ASN A 372 -7.70 -0.64 12.22
N ILE A 373 -7.04 0.49 12.01
CA ILE A 373 -5.59 0.64 12.11
C ILE A 373 -5.25 1.29 13.45
N ILE A 374 -4.51 0.57 14.27
CA ILE A 374 -3.96 1.07 15.54
C ILE A 374 -2.45 0.98 15.44
N GLN A 375 -1.73 2.06 15.70
CA GLN A 375 -0.27 2.12 15.58
C GLN A 375 0.44 1.29 16.67
N THR A 376 0.11 0.02 16.75
CA THR A 376 0.70 -0.99 17.63
C THR A 376 1.34 -2.09 16.79
N ASP A 377 2.26 -2.84 17.39
CA ASP A 377 2.95 -3.94 16.73
C ASP A 377 3.45 -3.56 15.33
N TRP A 378 3.21 -4.33 14.31
CA TRP A 378 3.63 -4.05 12.92
C TRP A 378 2.92 -2.83 12.31
N TYR A 379 1.75 -2.44 12.81
CA TYR A 379 1.09 -1.19 12.40
C TYR A 379 1.79 0.09 12.92
N LYS A 380 2.88 -0.01 13.72
CA LYS A 380 3.71 1.14 14.08
C LYS A 380 4.30 1.85 12.87
N GLY A 381 4.43 1.14 11.75
CA GLY A 381 4.86 1.70 10.47
C GLY A 381 3.79 2.55 9.77
N ALA A 382 2.53 2.43 10.15
CA ALA A 382 1.43 3.15 9.54
C ALA A 382 1.54 4.67 9.70
N SER A 383 1.17 5.42 8.66
CA SER A 383 1.23 6.88 8.64
C SER A 383 0.33 7.54 9.69
N ASN A 384 -0.81 6.90 10.02
CA ASN A 384 -1.77 7.36 11.01
C ASN A 384 -2.61 6.19 11.52
N LYS A 385 -3.47 6.43 12.52
CA LYS A 385 -4.43 5.48 13.09
C LYS A 385 -5.86 5.89 12.77
N GLY A 386 -6.78 4.93 12.63
CA GLY A 386 -8.20 5.17 12.34
C GLY A 386 -8.85 4.08 11.51
N LEU A 387 -9.95 4.43 10.84
CA LEU A 387 -10.67 3.55 9.94
C LEU A 387 -10.10 3.64 8.53
N LEU A 388 -9.41 2.61 8.11
CA LEU A 388 -9.00 2.42 6.72
C LEU A 388 -10.20 1.87 5.93
N VAL A 389 -10.56 2.55 4.85
CA VAL A 389 -11.58 2.10 3.91
C VAL A 389 -10.94 1.93 2.54
N TYR A 390 -11.12 0.78 1.93
CA TYR A 390 -10.65 0.54 0.58
C TYR A 390 -11.64 -0.28 -0.24
N LYS A 391 -11.61 -0.06 -1.54
CA LYS A 391 -12.45 -0.73 -2.51
C LYS A 391 -11.74 -1.97 -3.05
N VAL A 392 -12.52 -3.01 -3.30
CA VAL A 392 -12.11 -4.21 -4.06
C VAL A 392 -13.16 -4.48 -5.13
N TRP A 393 -12.71 -4.77 -6.36
CA TRP A 393 -13.60 -5.15 -7.45
C TRP A 393 -13.05 -6.31 -8.26
N ASP A 394 -13.87 -7.38 -8.37
CA ASP A 394 -13.62 -8.59 -9.18
C ASP A 394 -12.26 -9.25 -8.90
N TYR A 395 -11.95 -9.41 -7.59
CA TYR A 395 -10.64 -9.88 -7.18
C TYR A 395 -10.67 -11.08 -6.24
N ASP A 396 -11.77 -11.85 -6.24
CA ASP A 396 -11.81 -13.13 -5.55
C ASP A 396 -11.05 -14.25 -6.29
N LYS A 397 -10.54 -13.96 -7.50
CA LYS A 397 -9.81 -14.89 -8.38
C LYS A 397 -8.46 -14.31 -8.82
N VAL A 398 -7.73 -13.74 -7.90
CA VAL A 398 -6.45 -13.09 -8.20
C VAL A 398 -5.41 -14.07 -8.66
N ASN A 399 -4.83 -13.72 -9.77
CA ASN A 399 -3.61 -14.28 -10.29
C ASN A 399 -2.48 -13.29 -10.11
N MET A 400 -1.29 -13.73 -9.74
CA MET A 400 -0.11 -12.89 -9.66
C MET A 400 0.28 -12.16 -10.94
N GLY A 401 -0.24 -12.49 -12.08
CA GLY A 401 -0.03 -11.77 -13.33
C GLY A 401 -1.18 -10.86 -13.69
N ASP A 402 -2.20 -10.81 -12.84
CA ASP A 402 -3.24 -9.81 -12.96
C ASP A 402 -2.73 -8.55 -12.27
N TYR A 403 -2.50 -7.54 -13.02
CA TYR A 403 -2.16 -6.23 -12.51
C TYR A 403 -3.46 -5.51 -12.16
N PRO A 404 -3.90 -5.51 -10.89
CA PRO A 404 -5.23 -5.06 -10.50
C PRO A 404 -5.51 -3.63 -10.91
N ASN A 405 -4.49 -2.80 -10.93
CA ASN A 405 -4.66 -1.37 -11.12
C ASN A 405 -4.14 -0.86 -12.47
N ASN A 406 -3.90 -1.74 -13.45
CA ASN A 406 -3.41 -1.35 -14.79
C ASN A 406 -4.49 -0.81 -15.74
N THR A 407 -5.77 -0.86 -15.39
CA THR A 407 -6.84 -0.29 -16.23
C THR A 407 -7.08 1.18 -15.87
N PRO A 408 -6.78 2.13 -16.77
CA PRO A 408 -6.96 3.54 -16.49
C PRO A 408 -8.38 3.89 -16.01
N GLY A 409 -8.48 4.65 -14.91
CA GLY A 409 -9.75 5.10 -14.33
C GLY A 409 -10.59 4.01 -13.64
N LYS A 410 -10.10 2.76 -13.57
CA LYS A 410 -10.80 1.64 -12.92
C LYS A 410 -9.86 0.84 -12.02
N PRO A 411 -9.34 1.43 -10.94
CA PRO A 411 -8.56 0.66 -9.97
C PRO A 411 -9.45 -0.40 -9.32
N ARG A 412 -8.95 -1.62 -9.23
CA ARG A 412 -9.68 -2.75 -8.66
C ARG A 412 -9.46 -2.89 -7.17
N ILE A 413 -8.29 -2.44 -6.68
CA ILE A 413 -7.98 -2.36 -5.25
C ILE A 413 -7.42 -0.97 -4.99
N ALA A 414 -8.13 -0.16 -4.19
CA ALA A 414 -7.71 1.21 -3.99
C ALA A 414 -8.27 1.80 -2.69
N VAL A 415 -7.46 2.58 -1.99
CA VAL A 415 -7.90 3.31 -0.80
C VAL A 415 -9.03 4.29 -1.14
N VAL A 416 -9.94 4.48 -0.21
CA VAL A 416 -10.95 5.54 -0.21
C VAL A 416 -10.46 6.62 0.75
N PRO A 417 -9.71 7.64 0.25
CA PRO A 417 -9.01 8.57 1.12
C PRO A 417 -9.96 9.59 1.75
N ALA A 418 -9.93 9.71 3.09
CA ALA A 418 -10.83 10.61 3.82
C ALA A 418 -10.65 12.08 3.43
N ASP A 419 -9.43 12.52 3.13
CA ASP A 419 -9.16 13.89 2.70
C ASP A 419 -9.52 14.16 1.22
N GLY A 420 -9.90 13.11 0.48
CA GLY A 420 -10.25 13.20 -0.93
C GLY A 420 -9.07 13.40 -1.87
N LEU A 421 -7.84 13.26 -1.37
CA LEU A 421 -6.62 13.28 -2.17
C LEU A 421 -6.16 11.84 -2.43
N CYS A 422 -5.52 11.60 -3.53
CA CYS A 422 -5.00 10.30 -3.88
C CYS A 422 -3.67 10.39 -4.62
N MET A 423 -2.93 9.31 -4.62
CA MET A 423 -1.61 9.19 -5.24
C MET A 423 -1.61 9.71 -6.68
N SER A 424 -2.65 9.45 -7.45
CA SER A 424 -2.81 9.96 -8.81
C SER A 424 -2.80 11.48 -8.90
N SER A 425 -3.27 12.19 -7.87
CA SER A 425 -3.22 13.65 -7.81
C SER A 425 -1.79 14.19 -7.80
N TYR A 426 -0.84 13.41 -7.30
CA TYR A 426 0.58 13.74 -7.28
C TYR A 426 1.31 13.18 -8.49
N LYS A 427 0.88 12.04 -9.02
CA LYS A 427 1.52 11.37 -10.16
C LYS A 427 1.48 12.17 -11.46
N ILE A 428 0.42 12.94 -11.68
CA ILE A 428 0.31 13.82 -12.86
C ILE A 428 1.52 14.77 -12.97
N GLN A 429 2.17 15.08 -11.87
CA GLN A 429 3.32 15.98 -11.84
C GLN A 429 4.67 15.29 -11.94
N ARG A 430 4.67 13.97 -11.85
CA ARG A 430 5.87 13.15 -11.98
C ARG A 430 6.17 12.78 -13.40
N HIS A 431 5.48 13.37 -14.36
CA HIS A 431 5.83 13.17 -15.75
C HIS A 431 7.32 13.38 -15.93
N GLU A 432 7.87 12.51 -16.73
CA GLU A 432 9.30 12.40 -16.99
C GLU A 432 9.95 13.76 -17.13
N SER A 433 11.22 13.87 -16.76
CA SER A 433 12.02 15.10 -16.84
C SER A 433 12.01 15.81 -18.21
N THR A 434 11.37 15.22 -19.20
CA THR A 434 11.11 15.74 -20.53
C THR A 434 9.84 16.58 -20.65
N GLU A 435 8.98 16.59 -19.61
CA GLU A 435 7.76 17.37 -19.65
C GLU A 435 7.99 18.85 -19.35
N PRO A 436 7.31 19.78 -20.05
CA PRO A 436 7.60 21.23 -19.98
C PRO A 436 7.47 21.83 -18.57
N ASN A 437 6.71 21.21 -17.69
CA ASN A 437 6.43 21.70 -16.34
C ASN A 437 7.04 20.82 -15.24
N TYR A 438 7.93 19.91 -15.61
CA TYR A 438 8.58 19.06 -14.63
C TYR A 438 9.42 19.88 -13.66
N LYS A 439 9.20 19.66 -12.39
CA LYS A 439 9.96 20.26 -11.31
C LYS A 439 10.26 19.27 -10.21
N GLU A 440 11.51 19.18 -9.82
CA GLU A 440 11.91 18.34 -8.70
C GLU A 440 11.41 18.92 -7.37
N LEU A 441 10.75 18.11 -6.53
CA LEU A 441 10.33 18.53 -5.22
C LEU A 441 11.53 18.83 -4.32
N ASN A 442 11.45 19.94 -3.63
CA ASN A 442 12.35 20.18 -2.51
C ASN A 442 11.93 19.34 -1.28
N LYS A 443 12.80 19.32 -0.26
CA LYS A 443 12.57 18.54 0.97
C LYS A 443 11.29 18.90 1.72
N GLN A 444 10.82 20.11 1.61
CA GLN A 444 9.63 20.61 2.30
C GLN A 444 8.36 20.12 1.59
N GLU A 445 8.36 20.11 0.28
CA GLU A 445 7.30 19.55 -0.57
C GLU A 445 7.17 18.05 -0.32
N GLN A 446 8.31 17.36 -0.17
CA GLN A 446 8.39 15.94 0.17
C GLN A 446 7.67 15.63 1.50
N ARG A 447 7.94 16.43 2.51
CA ARG A 447 7.26 16.28 3.81
C ARG A 447 5.76 16.48 3.70
N LYS A 448 5.31 17.47 2.91
CA LYS A 448 3.88 17.71 2.70
C LYS A 448 3.17 16.52 2.07
N TYR A 449 3.84 15.83 1.15
CA TYR A 449 3.30 14.62 0.55
C TYR A 449 3.11 13.50 1.60
N LEU A 450 4.15 13.22 2.38
CA LEU A 450 4.07 12.21 3.46
C LEU A 450 3.04 12.60 4.54
N GLU A 451 2.88 13.89 4.81
CA GLU A 451 1.83 14.38 5.72
C GLU A 451 0.42 14.18 5.15
N GLN A 452 0.25 14.27 3.82
CA GLN A 452 -1.05 14.02 3.18
C GLN A 452 -1.53 12.59 3.42
N LEU A 453 -0.64 11.59 3.38
CA LEU A 453 -1.01 10.19 3.65
C LEU A 453 -1.69 9.99 5.00
N LYS A 454 -1.46 10.88 5.97
CA LYS A 454 -2.16 10.86 7.26
C LYS A 454 -3.63 11.24 7.16
N GLY A 455 -4.01 11.86 6.04
CA GLY A 455 -5.38 12.26 5.74
C GLY A 455 -6.25 11.18 5.14
N ASP A 456 -5.67 10.09 4.63
CA ASP A 456 -6.40 9.03 3.93
C ASP A 456 -7.34 8.25 4.85
N ILE A 457 -6.91 8.02 6.07
CA ILE A 457 -7.65 7.22 7.05
C ILE A 457 -8.70 8.06 7.78
N PHE A 458 -9.88 7.50 8.06
CA PHE A 458 -10.97 8.22 8.75
C PHE A 458 -10.79 8.19 10.28
N PRO A 459 -11.07 9.31 10.99
CA PRO A 459 -11.43 10.62 10.46
C PRO A 459 -10.23 11.37 9.89
N GLY A 460 -9.00 10.89 10.07
CA GLY A 460 -7.77 11.44 9.56
C GLY A 460 -7.43 12.85 10.07
N THR A 461 -6.39 13.44 9.51
CA THR A 461 -6.01 14.82 9.83
C THR A 461 -7.03 15.84 9.34
N SER A 462 -7.82 15.49 8.33
CA SER A 462 -8.91 16.30 7.78
C SER A 462 -10.18 16.24 8.62
N ASN A 463 -10.22 15.39 9.67
CA ASN A 463 -11.36 15.20 10.57
C ASN A 463 -12.69 14.86 9.85
N VAL A 464 -12.61 14.02 8.82
CA VAL A 464 -13.77 13.60 8.02
C VAL A 464 -14.51 12.49 8.74
N LYS A 465 -15.71 12.81 9.21
CA LYS A 465 -16.54 11.93 10.06
C LYS A 465 -17.68 11.25 9.32
N LYS A 466 -17.77 11.44 8.00
CA LYS A 466 -18.83 10.90 7.16
C LYS A 466 -18.27 10.38 5.86
N LEU A 467 -18.76 9.24 5.43
CA LEU A 467 -18.49 8.66 4.12
C LEU A 467 -19.82 8.34 3.45
N ASN A 468 -20.15 9.08 2.39
CA ASN A 468 -21.33 8.87 1.57
C ASN A 468 -21.08 9.42 0.16
N PHE A 469 -21.97 9.14 -0.77
CA PHE A 469 -21.77 9.57 -2.15
C PHE A 469 -21.78 11.11 -2.36
N ASP A 470 -22.46 11.86 -1.49
CA ASP A 470 -22.50 13.34 -1.55
C ASP A 470 -21.15 13.98 -1.17
N ALA A 471 -20.31 13.26 -0.42
CA ALA A 471 -19.00 13.74 -0.01
C ALA A 471 -17.98 13.78 -1.16
N ASN A 472 -18.32 13.14 -2.30
CA ASN A 472 -17.47 13.08 -3.49
C ASN A 472 -16.04 12.56 -3.21
N ILE A 473 -15.92 11.60 -2.30
CA ILE A 473 -14.64 10.98 -1.96
C ILE A 473 -14.23 10.03 -3.08
N PRO A 474 -12.97 10.09 -3.56
CA PRO A 474 -12.46 9.19 -4.59
C PRO A 474 -12.67 7.72 -4.22
N ASN A 475 -12.92 6.90 -5.23
CA ASN A 475 -13.15 5.46 -5.14
C ASN A 475 -14.41 5.04 -4.39
N PHE A 476 -15.16 5.95 -3.75
CA PHE A 476 -16.43 5.64 -3.11
C PHE A 476 -17.60 5.70 -4.11
N TRP A 477 -17.58 4.78 -5.05
CA TRP A 477 -18.60 4.54 -6.08
C TRP A 477 -18.59 3.08 -6.52
N TRP A 478 -19.64 2.64 -7.22
CA TRP A 478 -19.70 1.34 -7.86
C TRP A 478 -19.36 1.42 -9.34
N TYR A 479 -18.68 0.41 -9.87
CA TYR A 479 -18.50 0.23 -11.32
C TYR A 479 -19.67 -0.50 -11.92
N SER A 480 -20.25 -1.44 -11.20
CA SER A 480 -21.43 -2.19 -11.58
C SER A 480 -22.71 -1.46 -11.16
N GLN A 481 -23.77 -1.59 -11.94
CA GLN A 481 -25.03 -0.90 -11.71
C GLN A 481 -25.59 -1.20 -10.31
N GLY A 482 -25.81 -0.15 -9.51
CA GLY A 482 -26.50 -0.24 -8.23
C GLY A 482 -28.01 -0.34 -8.39
N ASP A 483 -28.74 -0.56 -7.30
CA ASP A 483 -30.21 -0.63 -7.25
C ASP A 483 -30.91 0.62 -7.78
N ILE A 484 -30.19 1.73 -7.82
CA ILE A 484 -30.65 2.99 -8.37
C ILE A 484 -29.88 3.24 -9.65
N ASN A 485 -30.59 3.40 -10.77
CA ASN A 485 -30.01 3.79 -12.07
C ASN A 485 -29.39 5.20 -12.06
N GLU A 486 -28.92 5.66 -10.93
CA GLU A 486 -28.30 6.97 -10.78
C GLU A 486 -26.77 6.85 -10.90
N LYS A 487 -26.25 7.32 -12.00
CA LYS A 487 -24.82 7.54 -12.17
C LYS A 487 -24.36 8.69 -11.27
N THR A 488 -23.09 8.66 -10.86
CA THR A 488 -22.53 9.77 -10.16
C THR A 488 -22.49 11.01 -11.05
N THR A 489 -22.68 12.19 -10.47
CA THR A 489 -22.49 13.45 -11.19
C THR A 489 -21.05 13.68 -11.62
N LEU A 490 -20.11 12.93 -11.06
CA LEU A 490 -18.68 13.07 -11.25
C LEU A 490 -18.19 12.38 -12.52
N ASN A 491 -18.75 11.21 -12.82
CA ASN A 491 -18.43 10.46 -14.02
C ASN A 491 -19.62 9.58 -14.42
N ALA A 492 -20.05 9.71 -15.66
CA ALA A 492 -21.18 8.95 -16.19
C ALA A 492 -20.95 7.42 -16.22
N ASN A 493 -19.74 6.94 -15.92
CA ASN A 493 -19.37 5.52 -15.89
C ASN A 493 -19.45 4.89 -14.50
N TYR A 494 -19.73 5.66 -13.45
CA TYR A 494 -19.77 5.18 -12.07
C TYR A 494 -21.17 5.32 -11.48
N TYR A 495 -21.53 4.40 -10.59
CA TYR A 495 -22.82 4.38 -9.91
C TYR A 495 -22.67 4.79 -8.45
N LYS A 496 -23.70 5.37 -7.91
CA LYS A 496 -23.74 5.82 -6.52
C LYS A 496 -23.77 4.65 -5.55
N VAL A 497 -23.05 4.82 -4.45
CA VAL A 497 -23.12 3.95 -3.27
C VAL A 497 -24.26 4.46 -2.40
N ASN A 498 -25.27 3.63 -2.14
CA ASN A 498 -26.40 4.00 -1.30
C ASN A 498 -26.15 3.75 0.19
N GLN A 499 -25.10 3.01 0.52
CA GLN A 499 -24.64 2.83 1.87
C GLN A 499 -23.82 4.05 2.32
N ALA A 500 -23.76 4.28 3.62
CA ALA A 500 -22.95 5.37 4.18
C ALA A 500 -22.42 5.03 5.57
N LEU A 501 -21.39 5.74 5.97
CA LEU A 501 -20.90 5.80 7.34
C LEU A 501 -21.09 7.20 7.89
N ASP A 502 -21.54 7.32 9.12
CA ASP A 502 -21.73 8.58 9.85
C ASP A 502 -21.10 8.49 11.24
N ASN A 503 -20.81 9.64 11.83
CA ASN A 503 -20.23 9.74 13.17
C ASN A 503 -18.94 8.93 13.35
N ILE A 504 -18.10 8.87 12.31
CA ILE A 504 -16.82 8.18 12.41
C ILE A 504 -15.95 8.90 13.43
N SER A 505 -15.48 8.16 14.42
CA SER A 505 -14.60 8.69 15.46
C SER A 505 -13.57 7.66 15.89
N ILE A 506 -12.49 8.15 16.47
CA ILE A 506 -11.42 7.34 17.04
C ILE A 506 -11.11 7.83 18.44
N SER A 507 -10.97 6.91 19.38
CA SER A 507 -10.52 7.19 20.74
C SER A 507 -9.00 7.23 20.84
N GLU A 508 -8.46 7.67 21.98
CA GLU A 508 -7.02 7.75 22.23
C GLU A 508 -6.36 6.38 22.15
N ASP A 509 -7.03 5.32 22.62
CA ASP A 509 -6.58 3.92 22.57
C ASP A 509 -6.77 3.28 21.19
N GLY A 510 -7.24 4.02 20.18
CA GLY A 510 -7.35 3.55 18.80
C GLY A 510 -8.65 2.80 18.47
N LYS A 511 -9.64 2.81 19.37
CA LYS A 511 -10.96 2.25 19.10
C LYS A 511 -11.71 3.13 18.11
N VAL A 512 -12.14 2.55 16.99
CA VAL A 512 -12.95 3.22 15.97
C VAL A 512 -14.43 2.95 16.23
N THR A 513 -15.25 4.00 16.14
CA THR A 513 -16.71 3.87 16.15
C THR A 513 -17.32 4.59 14.96
N PHE A 514 -18.42 4.07 14.44
CA PHE A 514 -19.21 4.70 13.37
C PHE A 514 -20.63 4.18 13.36
N LYS A 515 -21.53 4.92 12.73
CA LYS A 515 -22.88 4.46 12.39
C LYS A 515 -22.89 4.01 10.93
N TYR A 516 -23.27 2.76 10.67
CA TYR A 516 -23.55 2.27 9.32
C TYR A 516 -25.00 2.57 8.93
N ILE A 517 -25.21 3.10 7.74
CA ILE A 517 -26.51 3.44 7.14
C ILE A 517 -26.66 2.57 5.88
N ALA A 518 -27.66 1.69 5.89
CA ALA A 518 -27.87 0.74 4.80
C ALA A 518 -28.50 1.37 3.54
N ASP A 519 -29.32 2.41 3.72
CA ASP A 519 -29.99 3.15 2.64
C ASP A 519 -29.88 4.66 2.91
N TYR A 520 -28.79 5.24 2.42
CA TYR A 520 -28.51 6.66 2.55
C TYR A 520 -29.35 7.47 1.57
N LYS A 521 -30.34 8.16 2.12
CA LYS A 521 -31.15 9.12 1.36
C LYS A 521 -30.55 10.51 1.49
N ARG A 522 -30.24 11.11 0.35
CA ARG A 522 -29.81 12.49 0.32
C ARG A 522 -30.77 13.34 1.11
N SER A 523 -30.30 13.99 2.15
CA SER A 523 -31.05 15.03 2.82
C SER A 523 -31.29 16.15 1.81
N THR A 524 -32.51 16.31 1.36
CA THR A 524 -32.91 17.39 0.44
C THR A 524 -32.93 18.76 1.13
N GLY A 525 -32.01 19.01 2.05
CA GLY A 525 -31.76 20.35 2.61
C GLY A 525 -32.86 20.94 3.51
N ILE A 526 -33.97 20.24 3.68
CA ILE A 526 -34.99 20.60 4.63
C ILE A 526 -34.92 19.61 5.78
N HIS A 527 -33.95 19.77 6.67
CA HIS A 527 -34.08 19.20 7.99
C HIS A 527 -35.30 19.83 8.62
N SER A 528 -36.35 19.04 8.78
CA SER A 528 -37.34 19.41 9.79
C SER A 528 -36.58 19.42 11.10
N PRO A 529 -36.34 20.58 11.73
CA PRO A 529 -35.79 20.56 13.07
C PRO A 529 -36.74 19.72 13.90
N THR A 530 -36.21 18.78 14.69
CA THR A 530 -36.94 18.20 15.82
C THR A 530 -37.22 19.37 16.78
N VAL A 531 -38.27 20.09 16.52
CA VAL A 531 -38.71 21.16 17.36
C VAL A 531 -39.40 20.48 18.53
N ASN A 532 -38.83 20.61 19.72
CA ASN A 532 -39.66 20.63 20.93
C ASN A 532 -40.86 21.51 20.61
N ALA A 533 -42.09 20.99 20.76
CA ALA A 533 -43.32 21.56 20.29
C ALA A 533 -43.64 22.92 20.96
N GLN A 534 -42.89 23.94 20.65
CA GLN A 534 -43.30 25.33 20.80
C GLN A 534 -43.74 25.79 19.41
N GLU A 535 -45.02 26.14 19.27
CA GLU A 535 -45.57 26.62 18.00
C GLU A 535 -44.76 27.81 17.49
N ASP A 536 -44.17 27.66 16.31
CA ASP A 536 -43.42 28.74 15.65
C ASP A 536 -44.37 29.63 14.84
N HIS A 537 -44.79 30.72 15.41
CA HIS A 537 -45.71 31.68 14.77
C HIS A 537 -45.07 32.59 13.74
N ARG A 538 -43.78 32.41 13.42
CA ARG A 538 -43.09 33.21 12.42
C ARG A 538 -43.64 32.95 11.03
N ILE A 539 -43.80 34.01 10.26
CA ILE A 539 -44.33 33.99 8.90
C ILE A 539 -43.20 34.33 7.95
N PHE A 540 -43.01 33.51 6.91
CA PHE A 540 -42.04 33.74 5.86
C PHE A 540 -42.69 33.67 4.48
N THR A 541 -42.17 34.44 3.53
CA THR A 541 -42.43 34.25 2.10
C THR A 541 -41.77 32.99 1.60
N LEU A 542 -42.12 32.51 0.40
CA LEU A 542 -41.48 31.31 -0.20
C LEU A 542 -39.97 31.51 -0.51
N ASP A 543 -39.54 32.74 -0.67
CA ASP A 543 -38.13 33.12 -0.86
C ASP A 543 -37.38 33.33 0.46
N GLY A 544 -38.04 33.04 1.62
CA GLY A 544 -37.42 33.02 2.95
C GLY A 544 -37.42 34.37 3.67
N ARG A 545 -38.07 35.40 3.16
CA ARG A 545 -38.16 36.72 3.80
C ARG A 545 -39.14 36.68 4.99
N TYR A 546 -38.70 37.09 6.17
CA TYR A 546 -39.51 37.16 7.38
C TYR A 546 -40.51 38.30 7.34
N LEU A 547 -41.79 38.05 7.65
CA LEU A 547 -42.89 39.02 7.61
C LEU A 547 -43.49 39.33 8.99
N GLY A 548 -43.00 38.72 10.06
CA GLY A 548 -43.56 38.88 11.41
C GLY A 548 -44.35 37.66 11.85
N THR A 549 -45.20 37.84 12.84
CA THR A 549 -46.01 36.74 13.46
C THR A 549 -47.52 36.95 13.33
N ASN A 550 -47.98 38.07 12.74
CA ASN A 550 -49.40 38.39 12.62
C ASN A 550 -49.98 37.94 11.28
N THR A 551 -50.82 36.92 11.30
CA THR A 551 -51.46 36.32 10.11
C THR A 551 -52.58 37.19 9.52
N GLU A 552 -53.19 38.09 10.30
CA GLU A 552 -54.30 38.95 9.85
C GLU A 552 -53.84 40.01 8.83
N LYS A 553 -52.56 40.32 8.76
CA LYS A 553 -51.98 41.30 7.85
C LYS A 553 -51.46 40.67 6.55
N LEU A 554 -51.70 39.38 6.34
CA LEU A 554 -51.22 38.72 5.13
C LEU A 554 -52.15 39.00 3.95
N HIS A 555 -51.55 39.42 2.83
CA HIS A 555 -52.28 39.51 1.55
C HIS A 555 -52.43 38.11 0.93
N LYS A 556 -53.32 37.98 -0.02
CA LYS A 556 -53.49 36.77 -0.80
C LYS A 556 -52.15 36.30 -1.34
N GLY A 557 -51.76 35.05 -1.01
CA GLY A 557 -50.43 34.52 -1.38
C GLY A 557 -50.13 33.19 -0.69
N ILE A 558 -48.88 32.74 -0.89
CA ILE A 558 -48.36 31.51 -0.28
C ILE A 558 -47.26 31.87 0.72
N TYR A 559 -47.38 31.36 1.93
CA TYR A 559 -46.48 31.66 3.05
C TYR A 559 -46.03 30.37 3.74
N ILE A 560 -44.93 30.47 4.49
CA ILE A 560 -44.49 29.41 5.41
C ILE A 560 -44.78 29.88 6.82
N ILE A 561 -45.64 29.15 7.52
CA ILE A 561 -46.06 29.42 8.91
C ILE A 561 -45.98 28.10 9.66
N ASN A 562 -45.35 28.11 10.83
CA ASN A 562 -45.17 26.90 11.64
C ASN A 562 -44.60 25.75 10.78
N HIS A 563 -43.57 26.04 9.99
CA HIS A 563 -42.93 25.09 9.07
C HIS A 563 -43.84 24.47 8.00
N LYS A 564 -45.07 24.98 7.85
CA LYS A 564 -46.03 24.50 6.86
C LYS A 564 -46.32 25.55 5.79
N LYS A 565 -46.49 25.08 4.56
CA LYS A 565 -46.93 25.94 3.45
C LYS A 565 -48.42 26.24 3.58
N ILE A 566 -48.77 27.51 3.76
CA ILE A 566 -50.13 28.01 3.93
C ILE A 566 -50.51 28.88 2.74
N VAL A 567 -51.68 28.64 2.20
CA VAL A 567 -52.28 29.47 1.12
C VAL A 567 -53.28 30.42 1.73
N VAL A 568 -53.02 31.73 1.70
CA VAL A 568 -53.96 32.76 2.07
C VAL A 568 -54.76 33.14 0.80
N LYS A 569 -56.08 32.93 0.83
CA LYS A 569 -56.97 33.12 -0.31
C LYS A 569 -57.49 34.55 -0.41
#